data_fb467c22dbaabb67ea8db82eeaac41ce
#
_entry.id   fb467c22dbaabb67ea8db82eeaac41ce
#
_cell.length_a   1.000
_cell.length_b   1.000
_cell.length_c   1.000
_cell.angle_alpha   90.00
_cell.angle_beta   90.00
_cell.angle_gamma   90.00
#
_symmetry.space_group_name_H-M   'P 1'
#
loop_
_entity.id
_entity.type
_entity.pdbx_description
1 polymer ?
#
loop_
_entity_poly.entity_id
_entity_poly.type
_entity_poly.pdbx_seq_one_letter_code
_entity_poly.pdbx_strand_id
1 'polypeptide(L)'
;MAQIRHPLFVSITGKIDNMVFYRRNGKVFLRRLPVRKKRKPSESQLSHRRQFTAVIAFYRVLKSTFLLQVWRAAVENTLMNSCCLFVKHNCRAFDDNGKLTDYTCLRFSVGPLARPYCLKCRWLKEENAVRLTWKNNVRVGKQKTDDQLVTVIVYENDEFTVYSPQQTGAVRRDGTVTLLLPPDSSVPCAAYCFFAGVSSGFYSKDCYCRIRTD
;
A
#
# COMPACT_ATOMS: atom_id res chain seq x y z
N MET A 1 -19.59 -19.89 -4.51
CA MET A 1 -20.12 -18.56 -4.14
C MET A 1 -20.87 -18.02 -5.34
N ALA A 2 -22.11 -17.60 -5.16
CA ALA A 2 -22.93 -17.02 -6.22
C ALA A 2 -23.37 -15.61 -5.86
N GLN A 3 -23.40 -14.69 -6.83
CA GLN A 3 -24.01 -13.37 -6.68
C GLN A 3 -25.48 -13.45 -7.04
N ILE A 4 -26.33 -12.88 -6.18
CA ILE A 4 -27.78 -12.80 -6.41
C ILE A 4 -28.10 -11.43 -6.98
N ARG A 5 -28.85 -11.40 -8.10
CA ARG A 5 -29.25 -10.18 -8.81
C ARG A 5 -30.76 -9.98 -8.85
N HIS A 6 -31.52 -10.55 -7.93
CA HIS A 6 -32.96 -10.46 -7.90
C HIS A 6 -33.45 -9.35 -6.97
N PRO A 7 -34.41 -8.51 -7.33
CA PRO A 7 -34.91 -7.37 -6.54
C PRO A 7 -35.36 -7.76 -5.13
N LEU A 8 -36.00 -8.90 -4.95
CA LEU A 8 -36.48 -9.38 -3.64
C LEU A 8 -35.35 -9.70 -2.63
N PHE A 9 -34.11 -9.86 -3.08
CA PHE A 9 -32.98 -10.23 -2.23
C PHE A 9 -31.99 -9.09 -2.00
N VAL A 10 -32.34 -7.86 -2.34
CA VAL A 10 -31.42 -6.69 -2.24
C VAL A 10 -30.95 -6.41 -0.81
N SER A 11 -31.76 -6.74 0.20
CA SER A 11 -31.48 -6.46 1.61
C SER A 11 -31.26 -7.70 2.47
N ILE A 12 -31.33 -8.91 1.91
CA ILE A 12 -31.19 -10.14 2.70
C ILE A 12 -29.75 -10.33 3.18
N THR A 13 -29.60 -10.53 4.49
CA THR A 13 -28.36 -10.95 5.15
C THR A 13 -28.69 -11.93 6.27
N GLY A 14 -27.81 -12.92 6.49
CA GLY A 14 -28.00 -13.90 7.57
C GLY A 14 -27.76 -15.33 7.13
N LYS A 15 -28.18 -16.27 7.97
CA LYS A 15 -28.06 -17.71 7.74
C LYS A 15 -29.45 -18.30 7.56
N ILE A 16 -29.61 -19.11 6.54
CA ILE A 16 -30.83 -19.91 6.31
C ILE A 16 -30.32 -21.33 6.05
N ASP A 17 -30.58 -22.24 6.98
CA ASP A 17 -30.10 -23.61 6.98
C ASP A 17 -28.57 -23.67 6.71
N ASN A 18 -28.14 -24.36 5.67
CA ASN A 18 -26.75 -24.52 5.25
C ASN A 18 -26.21 -23.38 4.36
N MET A 19 -26.96 -22.28 4.21
CA MET A 19 -26.62 -21.15 3.37
C MET A 19 -26.41 -19.87 4.15
N VAL A 20 -25.47 -19.03 3.70
CA VAL A 20 -25.18 -17.73 4.28
C VAL A 20 -25.31 -16.66 3.21
N PHE A 21 -26.21 -15.71 3.44
CA PHE A 21 -26.38 -14.49 2.65
C PHE A 21 -25.56 -13.37 3.28
N TYR A 22 -24.77 -12.66 2.49
CA TYR A 22 -23.99 -11.51 2.95
C TYR A 22 -23.88 -10.46 1.88
N ARG A 23 -23.73 -9.20 2.30
CA ARG A 23 -23.55 -8.05 1.40
C ARG A 23 -22.08 -7.65 1.34
N ARG A 24 -21.65 -7.27 0.14
CA ARG A 24 -20.32 -6.72 -0.11
C ARG A 24 -20.39 -5.70 -1.24
N ASN A 25 -20.00 -4.47 -0.98
CA ASN A 25 -20.06 -3.36 -1.93
C ASN A 25 -21.42 -3.23 -2.62
N GLY A 26 -22.51 -3.23 -1.84
CA GLY A 26 -23.88 -3.13 -2.32
C GLY A 26 -24.47 -4.38 -2.98
N LYS A 27 -23.66 -5.42 -3.23
CA LYS A 27 -24.10 -6.67 -3.87
C LYS A 27 -24.35 -7.75 -2.83
N VAL A 28 -25.38 -8.59 -3.09
CA VAL A 28 -25.71 -9.75 -2.23
C VAL A 28 -25.07 -11.00 -2.79
N PHE A 29 -24.44 -11.76 -1.91
CA PHE A 29 -23.80 -13.02 -2.22
C PHE A 29 -24.35 -14.15 -1.37
N LEU A 30 -24.38 -15.34 -1.94
CA LEU A 30 -24.75 -16.59 -1.29
C LEU A 30 -23.56 -17.53 -1.26
N ARG A 31 -23.32 -18.18 -0.11
CA ARG A 31 -22.38 -19.29 0.02
C ARG A 31 -22.93 -20.38 0.92
N ARG A 32 -22.47 -21.60 0.72
CA ARG A 32 -22.74 -22.68 1.65
C ARG A 32 -21.99 -22.45 2.97
N LEU A 33 -22.61 -22.79 4.09
CA LEU A 33 -21.95 -22.77 5.40
C LEU A 33 -20.82 -23.79 5.40
N PRO A 34 -19.57 -23.41 5.71
CA PRO A 34 -18.47 -24.36 5.75
C PRO A 34 -18.59 -25.28 6.95
N VAL A 35 -18.45 -26.57 6.71
CA VAL A 35 -18.32 -27.58 7.79
C VAL A 35 -16.90 -27.46 8.36
N ARG A 36 -16.79 -27.03 9.60
CA ARG A 36 -15.50 -26.90 10.30
C ARG A 36 -14.98 -28.29 10.72
N LYS A 37 -13.99 -28.82 10.02
CA LYS A 37 -13.23 -29.99 10.48
C LYS A 37 -12.10 -29.51 11.39
N LYS A 38 -12.05 -29.99 12.63
CA LYS A 38 -10.92 -29.76 13.56
C LYS A 38 -9.71 -30.56 13.06
N ARG A 39 -8.79 -29.91 12.37
CA ARG A 39 -7.50 -30.49 11.96
C ARG A 39 -6.38 -29.61 12.49
N LYS A 40 -5.29 -30.23 12.94
CA LYS A 40 -4.06 -29.48 13.28
C LYS A 40 -3.53 -28.85 11.98
N PRO A 41 -3.12 -27.57 12.01
CA PRO A 41 -2.53 -26.93 10.84
C PRO A 41 -1.18 -27.57 10.53
N SER A 42 -0.83 -27.65 9.24
CA SER A 42 0.53 -28.07 8.80
C SER A 42 1.54 -26.93 9.08
N GLU A 43 2.83 -27.27 9.09
CA GLU A 43 3.91 -26.26 9.24
C GLU A 43 3.82 -25.14 8.20
N SER A 44 3.55 -25.47 6.94
CA SER A 44 3.34 -24.49 5.88
C SER A 44 2.15 -23.55 6.16
N GLN A 45 1.06 -24.07 6.74
CA GLN A 45 -0.07 -23.23 7.14
C GLN A 45 0.27 -22.33 8.33
N LEU A 46 1.11 -22.79 9.26
CA LEU A 46 1.58 -22.01 10.39
C LEU A 46 2.49 -20.87 9.94
N SER A 47 3.46 -21.15 9.06
CA SER A 47 4.31 -20.16 8.43
C SER A 47 3.47 -19.08 7.73
N HIS A 48 2.57 -19.48 6.87
CA HIS A 48 1.70 -18.55 6.13
C HIS A 48 0.80 -17.70 7.05
N ARG A 49 0.37 -18.25 8.18
CA ARG A 49 -0.39 -17.48 9.20
C ARG A 49 0.50 -16.45 9.88
N ARG A 50 1.76 -16.78 10.24
CA ARG A 50 2.71 -15.83 10.82
C ARG A 50 2.96 -14.66 9.86
N GLN A 51 3.30 -14.96 8.61
CA GLN A 51 3.49 -13.99 7.55
C GLN A 51 2.26 -13.08 7.36
N PHE A 52 1.07 -13.66 7.23
CA PHE A 52 -0.19 -12.93 7.08
C PHE A 52 -0.49 -12.01 8.27
N THR A 53 -0.23 -12.50 9.50
CA THR A 53 -0.44 -11.71 10.73
C THR A 53 0.49 -10.49 10.77
N ALA A 54 1.76 -10.66 10.38
CA ALA A 54 2.73 -9.57 10.31
C ALA A 54 2.33 -8.51 9.29
N VAL A 55 1.93 -8.92 8.09
CA VAL A 55 1.46 -7.98 7.04
C VAL A 55 0.22 -7.20 7.51
N ILE A 56 -0.71 -7.85 8.21
CA ILE A 56 -1.88 -7.16 8.77
C ILE A 56 -1.48 -6.19 9.88
N ALA A 57 -0.52 -6.56 10.73
CA ALA A 57 0.00 -5.67 11.77
C ALA A 57 0.63 -4.41 11.14
N PHE A 58 1.45 -4.59 10.12
CA PHE A 58 2.03 -3.49 9.35
C PHE A 58 0.94 -2.60 8.70
N TYR A 59 -0.08 -3.19 8.09
CA TYR A 59 -1.21 -2.44 7.55
C TYR A 59 -1.98 -1.65 8.61
N ARG A 60 -2.06 -2.13 9.85
CA ARG A 60 -2.71 -1.40 10.94
C ARG A 60 -1.97 -0.12 11.31
N VAL A 61 -0.64 -0.15 11.36
CA VAL A 61 0.19 1.05 11.54
C VAL A 61 -0.03 2.03 10.38
N LEU A 62 -0.05 1.53 9.14
CA LEU A 62 -0.28 2.34 7.96
C LEU A 62 -1.65 3.05 7.95
N LYS A 63 -2.67 2.49 8.61
CA LYS A 63 -4.01 3.11 8.70
C LYS A 63 -4.03 4.48 9.38
N SER A 64 -3.10 4.78 10.26
CA SER A 64 -2.98 6.08 10.93
C SER A 64 -2.37 7.17 10.05
N THR A 65 -1.93 6.82 8.84
CA THR A 65 -1.22 7.71 7.93
C THR A 65 -2.06 8.06 6.69
N PHE A 66 -1.57 8.98 5.89
CA PHE A 66 -2.11 9.34 4.56
C PHE A 66 -2.29 8.11 3.64
N LEU A 67 -1.48 7.07 3.82
CA LEU A 67 -1.49 5.88 2.96
C LEU A 67 -2.81 5.09 3.00
N LEU A 68 -3.63 5.23 4.05
CA LEU A 68 -4.96 4.62 4.07
C LEU A 68 -5.83 5.11 2.89
N GLN A 69 -5.75 6.40 2.57
CA GLN A 69 -6.50 6.98 1.45
C GLN A 69 -6.02 6.42 0.11
N VAL A 70 -4.70 6.24 -0.05
CA VAL A 70 -4.07 5.64 -1.23
C VAL A 70 -4.63 4.23 -1.50
N TRP A 71 -4.65 3.37 -0.47
CA TRP A 71 -5.17 2.01 -0.58
C TRP A 71 -6.69 1.94 -0.73
N ARG A 72 -7.44 2.91 -0.20
CA ARG A 72 -8.89 3.03 -0.42
C ARG A 72 -9.20 3.40 -1.87
N ALA A 73 -8.51 4.39 -2.42
CA ALA A 73 -8.66 4.77 -3.82
C ALA A 73 -8.32 3.64 -4.78
N ALA A 74 -7.29 2.83 -4.46
CA ALA A 74 -6.89 1.69 -5.29
C ALA A 74 -7.94 0.57 -5.39
N VAL A 75 -8.88 0.47 -4.45
CA VAL A 75 -9.98 -0.53 -4.47
C VAL A 75 -11.33 0.05 -4.84
N GLU A 76 -11.41 1.34 -5.09
CA GLU A 76 -12.62 1.98 -5.60
C GLU A 76 -13.10 1.25 -6.85
N ASN A 77 -14.39 0.99 -6.96
CA ASN A 77 -14.99 0.20 -8.04
C ASN A 77 -14.59 -1.30 -8.10
N THR A 78 -13.92 -1.84 -7.09
CA THR A 78 -13.61 -3.26 -7.00
C THR A 78 -14.40 -3.95 -5.88
N LEU A 79 -14.48 -5.30 -5.92
CA LEU A 79 -15.04 -6.09 -4.82
C LEU A 79 -14.01 -6.36 -3.69
N MET A 80 -12.79 -5.93 -3.86
CA MET A 80 -11.72 -6.07 -2.86
C MET A 80 -11.80 -4.96 -1.80
N ASN A 81 -11.40 -5.25 -0.57
CA ASN A 81 -11.11 -4.21 0.40
C ASN A 81 -9.62 -3.83 0.39
N SER A 82 -9.30 -2.66 0.89
CA SER A 82 -7.94 -2.11 0.90
C SER A 82 -6.93 -3.00 1.65
N CYS A 83 -7.34 -3.64 2.76
CA CYS A 83 -6.49 -4.58 3.49
C CYS A 83 -6.14 -5.82 2.65
N CYS A 84 -7.13 -6.41 1.97
CA CYS A 84 -6.88 -7.57 1.11
C CYS A 84 -5.97 -7.23 -0.07
N LEU A 85 -6.12 -6.03 -0.66
CA LEU A 85 -5.24 -5.57 -1.72
C LEU A 85 -3.83 -5.35 -1.20
N PHE A 86 -3.68 -4.71 -0.03
CA PHE A 86 -2.39 -4.51 0.62
C PHE A 86 -1.66 -5.84 0.86
N VAL A 87 -2.33 -6.81 1.49
CA VAL A 87 -1.77 -8.14 1.76
C VAL A 87 -1.34 -8.83 0.45
N LYS A 88 -2.17 -8.77 -0.59
CA LYS A 88 -1.85 -9.35 -1.91
C LYS A 88 -0.53 -8.82 -2.47
N HIS A 89 -0.25 -7.53 -2.29
CA HIS A 89 0.95 -6.90 -2.83
C HIS A 89 2.19 -7.02 -1.93
N ASN A 90 1.99 -7.19 -0.61
CA ASN A 90 3.07 -7.07 0.37
C ASN A 90 3.45 -8.39 1.06
N CYS A 91 2.69 -9.47 0.88
CA CYS A 91 2.96 -10.73 1.57
C CYS A 91 4.38 -11.26 1.31
N ARG A 92 4.91 -11.07 0.11
CA ARG A 92 6.25 -11.51 -0.29
C ARG A 92 7.40 -10.72 0.33
N ALA A 93 7.13 -9.55 0.90
CA ALA A 93 8.15 -8.75 1.58
C ALA A 93 8.52 -9.32 2.95
N PHE A 94 7.70 -10.20 3.50
CA PHE A 94 7.85 -10.80 4.82
C PHE A 94 8.25 -12.27 4.69
N ASP A 95 9.16 -12.72 5.57
CA ASP A 95 9.59 -14.11 5.64
C ASP A 95 8.57 -15.03 6.36
N ASP A 96 8.89 -16.30 6.47
CA ASP A 96 8.07 -17.33 7.13
C ASP A 96 7.90 -17.10 8.64
N ASN A 97 8.74 -16.28 9.26
CA ASN A 97 8.64 -15.88 10.66
C ASN A 97 7.83 -14.60 10.84
N GLY A 98 7.48 -13.92 9.75
CA GLY A 98 6.75 -12.66 9.75
C GLY A 98 7.64 -11.43 9.91
N LYS A 99 8.96 -11.56 9.68
CA LYS A 99 9.89 -10.42 9.66
C LYS A 99 9.93 -9.80 8.26
N LEU A 100 9.98 -8.46 8.18
CA LEU A 100 10.22 -7.75 6.94
C LEU A 100 11.66 -7.97 6.49
N THR A 101 11.87 -8.61 5.34
CA THR A 101 13.20 -9.00 4.83
C THR A 101 13.48 -8.47 3.43
N ASP A 102 12.45 -8.27 2.62
CA ASP A 102 12.60 -7.79 1.24
C ASP A 102 11.91 -6.44 1.02
N TYR A 103 12.66 -5.38 1.24
CA TYR A 103 12.19 -4.01 0.99
C TYR A 103 11.87 -3.76 -0.50
N THR A 104 12.45 -4.52 -1.44
CA THR A 104 12.16 -4.33 -2.88
C THR A 104 10.78 -4.84 -3.27
N CYS A 105 10.25 -5.79 -2.52
CA CYS A 105 8.92 -6.34 -2.66
C CYS A 105 7.83 -5.55 -1.92
N LEU A 106 8.21 -4.67 -0.98
CA LEU A 106 7.26 -3.85 -0.24
C LEU A 106 6.63 -2.79 -1.17
N ARG A 107 5.32 -2.55 -1.00
CA ARG A 107 4.53 -1.60 -1.79
C ARG A 107 3.68 -0.72 -0.90
N PHE A 108 3.77 0.58 -1.12
CA PHE A 108 2.97 1.60 -0.43
C PHE A 108 1.87 2.17 -1.30
N SER A 109 1.99 2.05 -2.63
CA SER A 109 1.00 2.53 -3.57
C SER A 109 0.87 1.64 -4.79
N VAL A 110 -0.36 1.56 -5.31
CA VAL A 110 -0.70 0.94 -6.59
C VAL A 110 -1.72 1.83 -7.30
N GLY A 111 -1.55 2.01 -8.60
CA GLY A 111 -2.51 2.80 -9.37
C GLY A 111 -2.06 3.03 -10.82
N PRO A 112 -2.91 3.72 -11.61
CA PRO A 112 -2.74 3.84 -13.05
C PRO A 112 -1.82 4.98 -13.51
N LEU A 113 -1.42 5.91 -12.60
CA LEU A 113 -0.52 7.00 -12.99
C LEU A 113 0.90 6.49 -13.21
N ALA A 114 1.65 7.19 -14.05
CA ALA A 114 3.07 6.90 -14.26
C ALA A 114 3.87 7.17 -12.98
N ARG A 115 4.69 6.19 -12.58
CA ARG A 115 5.59 6.30 -11.42
C ARG A 115 6.74 7.29 -11.68
N PRO A 116 7.46 7.76 -10.65
CA PRO A 116 8.69 8.52 -10.82
C PRO A 116 9.68 7.76 -11.70
N TYR A 117 10.29 8.47 -12.67
CA TYR A 117 11.26 7.89 -13.60
C TYR A 117 12.67 8.25 -13.20
N CYS A 118 13.62 7.30 -13.27
CA CYS A 118 15.01 7.50 -12.86
C CYS A 118 15.15 8.06 -11.46
N LEU A 119 14.36 7.56 -10.49
CA LEU A 119 14.42 7.97 -9.10
C LEU A 119 15.80 7.65 -8.51
N LYS A 120 16.41 8.66 -7.91
CA LYS A 120 17.65 8.53 -7.12
C LYS A 120 17.44 9.12 -5.73
N CYS A 121 18.03 8.51 -4.72
CA CYS A 121 17.95 8.92 -3.34
C CYS A 121 19.36 9.05 -2.76
N ARG A 122 19.60 10.14 -2.04
CA ARG A 122 20.85 10.39 -1.35
C ARG A 122 20.57 10.89 0.06
N TRP A 123 21.23 10.31 1.07
CA TRP A 123 21.14 10.81 2.43
C TRP A 123 22.19 11.91 2.66
N LEU A 124 21.74 13.06 3.12
CA LEU A 124 22.56 14.19 3.53
C LEU A 124 22.67 14.12 5.06
N LYS A 125 23.71 13.44 5.52
CA LYS A 125 23.88 13.10 6.94
C LYS A 125 23.99 14.35 7.83
N GLU A 126 24.71 15.37 7.37
CA GLU A 126 24.91 16.62 8.10
C GLU A 126 23.61 17.41 8.29
N GLU A 127 22.73 17.37 7.29
CA GLU A 127 21.45 18.07 7.30
C GLU A 127 20.32 17.23 7.89
N ASN A 128 20.59 15.96 8.25
CA ASN A 128 19.57 14.95 8.56
C ASN A 128 18.42 14.95 7.57
N ALA A 129 18.75 14.87 6.28
CA ALA A 129 17.78 15.01 5.19
C ALA A 129 18.01 13.98 4.10
N VAL A 130 16.95 13.63 3.37
CA VAL A 130 17.03 12.79 2.18
C VAL A 130 16.72 13.62 0.95
N ARG A 131 17.65 13.70 0.02
CA ARG A 131 17.46 14.32 -1.29
C ARG A 131 16.98 13.27 -2.28
N LEU A 132 15.85 13.54 -2.91
CA LEU A 132 15.25 12.73 -3.96
C LEU A 132 15.36 13.48 -5.28
N THR A 133 15.69 12.76 -6.35
CA THR A 133 15.72 13.31 -7.71
C THR A 133 15.05 12.34 -8.69
N TRP A 134 14.28 12.88 -9.63
CA TRP A 134 13.60 12.08 -10.67
C TRP A 134 13.53 12.85 -11.98
N LYS A 135 13.19 12.17 -13.05
CA LYS A 135 12.95 12.82 -14.36
C LYS A 135 11.45 12.94 -14.61
N ASN A 136 11.04 14.09 -15.13
CA ASN A 136 9.68 14.28 -15.60
C ASN A 136 9.40 13.37 -16.79
N ASN A 137 8.33 12.57 -16.70
CA ASN A 137 7.94 11.57 -17.71
C ASN A 137 6.49 11.76 -18.22
N VAL A 138 5.99 12.98 -18.17
CA VAL A 138 4.68 13.31 -18.76
C VAL A 138 4.81 13.26 -20.29
N ARG A 139 4.27 12.21 -20.88
CA ARG A 139 4.23 12.08 -22.35
C ARG A 139 2.80 12.05 -22.89
N VAL A 140 1.99 11.13 -22.42
CA VAL A 140 0.59 10.95 -22.83
C VAL A 140 -0.16 10.22 -21.70
N GLY A 141 -1.40 10.60 -21.42
CA GLY A 141 -2.27 9.87 -20.50
C GLY A 141 -2.86 10.70 -19.36
N LYS A 142 -3.17 10.04 -18.25
CA LYS A 142 -3.85 10.64 -17.08
C LYS A 142 -2.93 11.45 -16.17
N GLN A 143 -1.62 11.37 -16.34
CA GLN A 143 -0.64 12.08 -15.54
C GLN A 143 -0.55 13.56 -15.95
N LYS A 144 -0.32 14.42 -14.95
CA LYS A 144 -0.11 15.86 -15.13
C LYS A 144 1.22 16.30 -14.54
N THR A 145 1.74 17.44 -15.00
CA THR A 145 3.02 18.01 -14.52
C THR A 145 2.95 18.43 -13.06
N ASP A 146 1.76 18.73 -12.58
CA ASP A 146 1.43 19.14 -11.21
C ASP A 146 0.94 18.00 -10.30
N ASP A 147 1.04 16.73 -10.76
CA ASP A 147 0.84 15.59 -9.85
C ASP A 147 1.80 15.70 -8.67
N GLN A 148 1.27 15.62 -7.45
CA GLN A 148 2.00 15.84 -6.21
C GLN A 148 2.81 14.61 -5.80
N LEU A 149 4.02 14.82 -5.30
CA LEU A 149 4.85 13.74 -4.79
C LEU A 149 4.40 13.29 -3.40
N VAL A 150 4.37 11.99 -3.19
CA VAL A 150 4.26 11.35 -1.88
C VAL A 150 5.49 10.48 -1.68
N THR A 151 6.07 10.54 -0.49
CA THR A 151 7.27 9.78 -0.17
C THR A 151 7.10 9.03 1.15
N VAL A 152 7.57 7.79 1.19
CA VAL A 152 7.70 7.01 2.41
C VAL A 152 9.18 6.69 2.60
N ILE A 153 9.74 7.08 3.73
CA ILE A 153 11.09 6.72 4.14
C ILE A 153 11.00 5.60 5.15
N VAL A 154 11.71 4.51 4.91
CA VAL A 154 11.80 3.35 5.82
C VAL A 154 13.21 3.35 6.42
N TYR A 155 13.28 3.05 7.73
CA TYR A 155 14.50 3.04 8.52
C TYR A 155 14.96 1.60 8.83
N GLU A 156 16.19 1.45 9.31
CA GLU A 156 16.78 0.13 9.65
C GLU A 156 16.03 -0.63 10.74
N ASN A 157 15.28 0.08 11.60
CA ASN A 157 14.45 -0.51 12.65
C ASN A 157 13.03 -0.93 12.16
N ASP A 158 12.80 -1.00 10.84
CA ASP A 158 11.52 -1.28 10.19
C ASP A 158 10.41 -0.23 10.45
N GLU A 159 10.73 0.90 11.11
CA GLU A 159 9.83 2.05 11.20
C GLU A 159 9.79 2.81 9.86
N PHE A 160 8.76 3.61 9.69
CA PHE A 160 8.65 4.44 8.49
C PHE A 160 7.98 5.79 8.76
N THR A 161 8.40 6.80 8.03
CA THR A 161 7.78 8.13 7.99
C THR A 161 7.12 8.36 6.64
N VAL A 162 5.90 8.87 6.67
CA VAL A 162 5.13 9.21 5.46
C VAL A 162 5.11 10.72 5.29
N TYR A 163 5.61 11.19 4.16
CA TYR A 163 5.52 12.58 3.74
C TYR A 163 4.36 12.71 2.75
N SER A 164 3.25 13.28 3.23
CA SER A 164 2.07 13.57 2.42
C SER A 164 2.37 14.64 1.34
N PRO A 165 1.47 14.84 0.36
CA PRO A 165 1.65 15.88 -0.66
C PRO A 165 1.93 17.28 -0.08
N GLN A 166 1.27 17.62 1.02
CA GLN A 166 1.44 18.93 1.68
C GLN A 166 2.83 19.07 2.35
N GLN A 167 3.36 17.96 2.88
CA GLN A 167 4.67 17.93 3.54
C GLN A 167 5.83 17.89 2.55
N THR A 168 5.67 17.23 1.42
CA THR A 168 6.70 17.24 0.37
C THR A 168 6.74 18.58 -0.36
N GLY A 169 5.58 19.23 -0.57
CA GLY A 169 5.44 20.44 -1.35
C GLY A 169 5.90 20.32 -2.82
N ALA A 170 6.33 19.14 -3.23
CA ALA A 170 6.94 18.91 -4.54
C ALA A 170 5.94 18.32 -5.54
N VAL A 171 6.09 18.72 -6.78
CA VAL A 171 5.29 18.21 -7.90
C VAL A 171 6.18 17.53 -8.94
N ARG A 172 5.54 16.76 -9.83
CA ARG A 172 6.23 15.96 -10.86
C ARG A 172 7.25 16.76 -11.67
N ARG A 173 6.93 18.02 -12.02
CA ARG A 173 7.80 18.90 -12.83
C ARG A 173 9.07 19.34 -12.13
N ASP A 174 9.11 19.39 -10.80
CA ASP A 174 10.23 19.96 -10.03
C ASP A 174 11.51 19.11 -10.15
N GLY A 175 11.36 17.79 -10.32
CA GLY A 175 12.47 16.88 -10.55
C GLY A 175 13.36 16.61 -9.34
N THR A 176 13.22 17.37 -8.27
CA THR A 176 14.01 17.19 -7.03
C THR A 176 13.25 17.70 -5.82
N VAL A 177 13.53 17.11 -4.65
CA VAL A 177 13.08 17.57 -3.33
C VAL A 177 14.07 17.11 -2.27
N THR A 178 14.21 17.92 -1.21
CA THR A 178 14.96 17.53 0.00
C THR A 178 13.97 17.46 1.16
N LEU A 179 13.92 16.31 1.82
CA LEU A 179 13.02 16.03 2.93
C LEU A 179 13.83 15.92 4.21
N LEU A 180 13.52 16.78 5.18
CA LEU A 180 14.10 16.70 6.52
C LEU A 180 13.55 15.45 7.23
N LEU A 181 14.43 14.68 7.86
CA LEU A 181 14.05 13.54 8.66
C LEU A 181 13.72 13.97 10.10
N PRO A 182 12.87 13.21 10.81
CA PRO A 182 12.68 13.44 12.24
C PRO A 182 14.02 13.36 13.00
N PRO A 183 14.24 14.21 14.01
CA PRO A 183 15.55 14.29 14.70
C PRO A 183 15.99 12.97 15.35
N ASP A 184 15.03 12.19 15.87
CA ASP A 184 15.31 10.92 16.56
C ASP A 184 15.13 9.69 15.66
N SER A 185 15.10 9.90 14.33
CA SER A 185 14.93 8.77 13.39
C SER A 185 16.20 7.93 13.29
N SER A 186 16.03 6.62 13.15
CA SER A 186 17.09 5.69 12.81
C SER A 186 17.66 5.97 11.41
N VAL A 187 18.71 5.28 11.04
CA VAL A 187 19.34 5.42 9.71
C VAL A 187 18.33 5.09 8.61
N PRO A 188 18.09 6.00 7.64
CA PRO A 188 17.16 5.75 6.55
C PRO A 188 17.75 4.74 5.56
N CYS A 189 17.06 3.63 5.30
CA CYS A 189 17.53 2.56 4.42
C CYS A 189 16.86 2.56 3.04
N ALA A 190 15.61 2.99 2.95
CA ALA A 190 14.86 2.94 1.70
C ALA A 190 13.86 4.10 1.56
N ALA A 191 13.66 4.55 0.33
CA ALA A 191 12.62 5.50 -0.04
C ALA A 191 11.68 4.87 -1.07
N TYR A 192 10.37 5.14 -0.89
CA TYR A 192 9.32 4.78 -1.84
C TYR A 192 8.60 6.04 -2.25
N CYS A 193 8.68 6.36 -3.52
CA CYS A 193 8.10 7.57 -4.07
C CYS A 193 7.01 7.25 -5.08
N PHE A 194 5.90 7.98 -5.03
CA PHE A 194 4.81 7.87 -5.98
C PHE A 194 4.10 9.21 -6.14
N PHE A 195 3.31 9.34 -7.18
CA PHE A 195 2.56 10.56 -7.46
C PHE A 195 1.08 10.41 -7.12
N ALA A 196 0.51 11.48 -6.57
CA ALA A 196 -0.91 11.69 -6.34
C ALA A 196 -1.44 12.69 -7.36
N GLY A 197 -2.42 12.33 -8.14
CA GLY A 197 -3.06 13.22 -9.12
C GLY A 197 -4.01 14.20 -8.45
N VAL A 198 -3.75 15.50 -8.56
CA VAL A 198 -4.50 16.58 -7.89
C VAL A 198 -6.01 16.54 -8.21
N SER A 199 -6.37 16.31 -9.46
CA SER A 199 -7.78 16.39 -9.90
C SER A 199 -8.42 15.01 -10.13
N SER A 200 -7.64 13.93 -10.16
CA SER A 200 -8.13 12.62 -10.58
C SER A 200 -8.42 11.67 -9.44
N GLY A 201 -7.92 11.96 -8.23
CA GLY A 201 -7.97 11.01 -7.11
C GLY A 201 -7.17 9.73 -7.33
N PHE A 202 -6.42 9.63 -8.44
CA PHE A 202 -5.59 8.47 -8.76
C PHE A 202 -4.18 8.64 -8.20
N TYR A 203 -3.54 7.50 -7.96
CA TYR A 203 -2.15 7.42 -7.54
C TYR A 203 -1.31 6.68 -8.58
N SER A 204 0.00 6.85 -8.53
CA SER A 204 0.91 6.02 -9.30
C SER A 204 1.32 4.79 -8.49
N LYS A 205 1.84 3.78 -9.17
CA LYS A 205 2.63 2.74 -8.51
C LYS A 205 3.88 3.38 -7.90
N ASP A 206 4.26 2.92 -6.71
CA ASP A 206 5.47 3.38 -6.06
C ASP A 206 6.74 2.93 -6.79
N CYS A 207 7.81 3.68 -6.59
CA CYS A 207 9.16 3.40 -7.04
C CYS A 207 10.06 3.27 -5.81
N TYR A 208 10.65 2.09 -5.62
CA TYR A 208 11.64 1.82 -4.59
C TYR A 208 13.00 2.41 -4.99
N CYS A 209 13.68 3.01 -4.02
CA CYS A 209 15.07 3.45 -4.15
C CYS A 209 15.80 3.16 -2.83
N ARG A 210 16.89 2.40 -2.91
CA ARG A 210 17.77 2.21 -1.75
C ARG A 210 18.49 3.52 -1.45
N ILE A 211 18.44 3.96 -0.21
CA ILE A 211 19.16 5.15 0.23
C ILE A 211 20.63 4.74 0.45
N ARG A 212 21.56 5.48 -0.17
CA ARG A 212 22.98 5.27 -0.02
C ARG A 212 23.52 6.27 0.99
N THR A 213 24.32 5.78 1.90
CA THR A 213 25.23 6.58 2.72
C THR A 213 26.50 6.77 1.90
N ASP A 214 26.86 7.99 1.59
CA ASP A 214 28.20 8.30 1.06
C ASP A 214 29.21 8.30 2.19
#